data_c3441d5f5c33ed47a6b89d08aa8a70e0
#
_entry.id   c3441d5f5c33ed47a6b89d08aa8a70e0
#
_cell.length_a   1.000
_cell.length_b   1.000
_cell.length_c   1.000
_cell.angle_alpha   90.00
_cell.angle_beta   90.00
_cell.angle_gamma   90.00
#
_symmetry.space_group_name_H-M   'P 1'
#
loop_
_entity.id
_entity.type
_entity.pdbx_description
1 polymer ?
#
loop_
_entity_poly.entity_id
_entity_poly.type
_entity_poly.pdbx_seq_one_letter_code
_entity_poly.pdbx_strand_id
1 'polypeptide(L)'
;MPPKKETEAAAPERDVSGPRSLTRLLGLFGVLSQSANGMTLAELSVSLESPKSSLLNLLRPLVAEGYLIHGAGSYKLGPSIYRLSAGVMSAWNFPNIIRPFMEELSARTEETVLLGVMNNEAEALTYVEIIDSPHPVRYQIPVGTTRPLYASAAGRLLLAFSDKKWLDSYLSSVVFKAKTAIPISRGALRQELEKVRQEGVSWSIDGYMKGLSAVAGPVFDASGRCVASLNIAGPSERFRSELDFLKATVKEVTNKASGVVGSIGAAPTRKKA
;
A
#
# COMPACT_ATOMS: atom_id res chain seq x y z
N MET A 1 2.99 0.22 61.74
CA MET A 1 3.35 -0.78 60.74
C MET A 1 2.79 -0.28 59.38
N PRO A 2 3.59 0.16 58.44
CA PRO A 2 3.12 0.53 57.11
C PRO A 2 2.99 -0.70 56.20
N PRO A 3 2.06 -0.73 55.22
CA PRO A 3 1.81 -1.86 54.38
C PRO A 3 2.95 -2.04 53.34
N LYS A 4 3.32 -3.31 53.12
CA LYS A 4 4.30 -3.75 52.13
C LYS A 4 3.77 -3.47 50.71
N LYS A 5 4.56 -2.76 49.89
CA LYS A 5 4.37 -2.67 48.44
C LYS A 5 4.62 -4.03 47.80
N GLU A 6 3.60 -4.60 47.20
CA GLU A 6 3.74 -5.74 46.28
C GLU A 6 4.45 -5.28 45.02
N THR A 7 5.58 -5.86 44.75
CA THR A 7 6.36 -5.64 43.53
C THR A 7 5.69 -6.46 42.45
N GLU A 8 5.08 -5.77 41.49
CA GLU A 8 4.51 -6.36 40.28
C GLU A 8 5.66 -6.96 39.45
N ALA A 9 5.65 -8.31 39.34
CA ALA A 9 6.64 -9.03 38.57
C ALA A 9 6.45 -8.77 37.09
N ALA A 10 7.43 -8.11 36.48
CA ALA A 10 7.50 -7.93 35.03
C ALA A 10 7.53 -9.32 34.34
N ALA A 11 6.66 -9.50 33.36
CA ALA A 11 6.62 -10.69 32.53
C ALA A 11 7.97 -10.86 31.79
N PRO A 12 8.50 -12.09 31.62
CA PRO A 12 9.80 -12.32 31.00
C PRO A 12 9.73 -11.89 29.53
N GLU A 13 10.59 -10.96 29.15
CA GLU A 13 10.85 -10.62 27.74
C GLU A 13 11.32 -11.89 27.02
N ARG A 14 10.57 -12.32 26.02
CA ARG A 14 10.98 -13.43 25.15
C ARG A 14 12.22 -12.99 24.37
N ASP A 15 13.36 -13.57 24.68
CA ASP A 15 14.59 -13.44 23.90
C ASP A 15 14.37 -14.06 22.51
N VAL A 16 14.16 -13.20 21.51
CA VAL A 16 13.91 -13.58 20.09
C VAL A 16 15.25 -13.67 19.34
N SER A 17 16.37 -13.96 20.02
CA SER A 17 17.67 -14.16 19.38
C SER A 17 17.71 -15.51 18.65
N GLY A 18 17.17 -15.52 17.41
CA GLY A 18 17.33 -16.64 16.47
C GLY A 18 18.79 -16.82 16.03
N PRO A 19 19.12 -17.92 15.32
CA PRO A 19 20.47 -18.17 14.83
C PRO A 19 21.02 -16.97 14.06
N ARG A 20 22.20 -16.48 14.43
CA ARG A 20 22.86 -15.32 13.80
C ARG A 20 22.97 -15.44 12.27
N SER A 21 23.05 -16.67 11.74
CA SER A 21 23.05 -16.96 10.31
C SER A 21 21.71 -16.59 9.64
N LEU A 22 20.58 -16.85 10.28
CA LEU A 22 19.25 -16.52 9.77
C LEU A 22 19.05 -15.00 9.72
N THR A 23 19.39 -14.29 10.79
CA THR A 23 19.30 -12.82 10.83
C THR A 23 20.17 -12.17 9.74
N ARG A 24 21.38 -12.72 9.50
CA ARG A 24 22.26 -12.25 8.43
C ARG A 24 21.70 -12.54 7.04
N LEU A 25 21.11 -13.72 6.84
CA LEU A 25 20.49 -14.09 5.57
C LEU A 25 19.34 -13.16 5.22
N LEU A 26 18.44 -12.90 6.15
CA LEU A 26 17.33 -11.97 5.96
C LEU A 26 17.80 -10.53 5.74
N GLY A 27 18.81 -10.10 6.51
CA GLY A 27 19.45 -8.78 6.32
C GLY A 27 20.11 -8.65 4.95
N LEU A 28 20.75 -9.70 4.44
CA LEU A 28 21.37 -9.73 3.12
C LEU A 28 20.36 -9.47 2.00
N PHE A 29 19.21 -10.14 2.03
CA PHE A 29 18.15 -9.88 1.05
C PHE A 29 17.59 -8.46 1.20
N GLY A 30 17.45 -7.97 2.44
CA GLY A 30 16.99 -6.62 2.72
C GLY A 30 17.88 -5.53 2.12
N VAL A 31 19.21 -5.60 2.29
CA VAL A 31 20.13 -4.60 1.74
C VAL A 31 20.26 -4.71 0.22
N LEU A 32 20.27 -5.93 -0.34
CA LEU A 32 20.35 -6.13 -1.79
C LEU A 32 19.06 -5.71 -2.51
N SER A 33 17.90 -5.78 -1.86
CA SER A 33 16.64 -5.31 -2.45
C SER A 33 16.59 -3.79 -2.64
N GLN A 34 17.40 -3.04 -1.90
CA GLN A 34 17.53 -1.59 -2.00
C GLN A 34 18.63 -1.15 -2.98
N SER A 35 19.42 -2.09 -3.53
CA SER A 35 20.56 -1.79 -4.40
C SER A 35 20.31 -2.24 -5.83
N ALA A 36 19.96 -1.31 -6.74
CA ALA A 36 19.74 -1.61 -8.15
C ALA A 36 21.00 -2.17 -8.85
N ASN A 37 22.19 -1.73 -8.43
CA ASN A 37 23.48 -2.13 -9.03
C ASN A 37 24.14 -3.33 -8.34
N GLY A 38 23.55 -3.80 -7.23
CA GLY A 38 24.16 -4.82 -6.38
C GLY A 38 25.21 -4.23 -5.44
N MET A 39 25.83 -5.10 -4.65
CA MET A 39 26.81 -4.70 -3.63
C MET A 39 28.02 -5.64 -3.66
N THR A 40 29.20 -5.07 -3.43
CA THR A 40 30.44 -5.85 -3.26
C THR A 40 30.47 -6.57 -1.91
N LEU A 41 31.32 -7.57 -1.74
CA LEU A 41 31.52 -8.23 -0.46
C LEU A 41 31.93 -7.25 0.66
N ALA A 42 32.69 -6.22 0.31
CA ALA A 42 33.14 -5.22 1.27
C ALA A 42 31.96 -4.37 1.77
N GLU A 43 31.12 -3.89 0.87
CA GLU A 43 29.91 -3.12 1.21
C GLU A 43 28.93 -3.94 2.03
N LEU A 44 28.69 -5.21 1.65
CA LEU A 44 27.86 -6.13 2.42
C LEU A 44 28.41 -6.36 3.83
N SER A 45 29.74 -6.50 3.97
CA SER A 45 30.41 -6.68 5.27
C SER A 45 30.18 -5.48 6.20
N VAL A 46 30.20 -4.27 5.67
CA VAL A 46 29.93 -3.04 6.42
C VAL A 46 28.45 -2.93 6.76
N SER A 47 27.56 -3.08 5.76
CA SER A 47 26.10 -2.90 5.94
C SER A 47 25.48 -3.92 6.90
N LEU A 48 26.02 -5.15 6.95
CA LEU A 48 25.52 -6.23 7.82
C LEU A 48 26.35 -6.40 9.10
N GLU A 49 27.32 -5.55 9.34
CA GLU A 49 28.24 -5.63 10.49
C GLU A 49 28.77 -7.06 10.68
N SER A 50 29.19 -7.69 9.58
CA SER A 50 29.53 -9.11 9.55
C SER A 50 30.86 -9.38 8.87
N PRO A 51 31.73 -10.25 9.43
CA PRO A 51 32.99 -10.60 8.81
C PRO A 51 32.80 -11.19 7.39
N LYS A 52 33.69 -10.81 6.46
CA LYS A 52 33.64 -11.28 5.06
C LYS A 52 33.64 -12.81 4.92
N SER A 53 34.41 -13.52 5.76
CA SER A 53 34.43 -15.00 5.77
C SER A 53 33.08 -15.60 6.12
N SER A 54 32.39 -15.03 7.10
CA SER A 54 31.03 -15.44 7.50
C SER A 54 30.01 -15.20 6.41
N LEU A 55 30.11 -14.07 5.70
CA LEU A 55 29.23 -13.76 4.58
C LEU A 55 29.47 -14.68 3.39
N LEU A 56 30.73 -15.02 3.06
CA LEU A 56 31.04 -15.94 1.97
C LEU A 56 30.40 -17.31 2.17
N ASN A 57 30.29 -17.79 3.41
CA ASN A 57 29.63 -19.06 3.73
C ASN A 57 28.11 -19.03 3.45
N LEU A 58 27.48 -17.84 3.49
CA LEU A 58 26.08 -17.64 3.11
C LEU A 58 25.94 -17.36 1.60
N LEU A 59 26.81 -16.56 1.04
CA LEU A 59 26.73 -16.11 -0.35
C LEU A 59 26.92 -17.25 -1.35
N ARG A 60 27.90 -18.18 -1.09
CA ARG A 60 28.19 -19.29 -2.00
C ARG A 60 26.98 -20.18 -2.29
N PRO A 61 26.27 -20.74 -1.28
CA PRO A 61 25.09 -21.56 -1.54
C PRO A 61 23.96 -20.74 -2.20
N LEU A 62 23.78 -19.47 -1.83
CA LEU A 62 22.75 -18.62 -2.45
C LEU A 62 23.01 -18.35 -3.94
N VAL A 63 24.28 -18.23 -4.33
CA VAL A 63 24.65 -18.13 -5.75
C VAL A 63 24.44 -19.46 -6.45
N ALA A 64 24.84 -20.57 -5.84
CA ALA A 64 24.65 -21.92 -6.40
C ALA A 64 23.17 -22.24 -6.66
N GLU A 65 22.28 -21.85 -5.74
CA GLU A 65 20.83 -22.04 -5.83
C GLU A 65 20.10 -20.95 -6.65
N GLY A 66 20.85 -20.00 -7.21
CA GLY A 66 20.30 -18.93 -8.04
C GLY A 66 19.49 -17.86 -7.30
N TYR A 67 19.55 -17.81 -5.96
CA TYR A 67 18.99 -16.70 -5.16
C TYR A 67 19.80 -15.42 -5.30
N LEU A 68 21.10 -15.56 -5.59
CA LEU A 68 21.99 -14.45 -5.93
C LEU A 68 22.69 -14.69 -7.24
N ILE A 69 23.09 -13.60 -7.89
CA ILE A 69 24.04 -13.58 -9.02
C ILE A 69 25.29 -12.89 -8.53
N HIS A 70 26.46 -13.47 -8.81
CA HIS A 70 27.76 -12.85 -8.61
C HIS A 70 28.41 -12.55 -9.96
N GLY A 71 28.67 -11.29 -10.23
CA GLY A 71 29.29 -10.83 -11.48
C GLY A 71 29.89 -9.44 -11.33
N ALA A 72 30.97 -9.17 -12.06
CA ALA A 72 31.70 -7.89 -11.97
C ALA A 72 32.08 -7.45 -10.54
N GLY A 73 32.40 -8.44 -9.66
CA GLY A 73 32.77 -8.18 -8.26
C GLY A 73 31.62 -7.82 -7.32
N SER A 74 30.38 -7.84 -7.78
CA SER A 74 29.19 -7.52 -6.98
C SER A 74 28.19 -8.67 -6.91
N TYR A 75 27.38 -8.71 -5.85
CA TYR A 75 26.26 -9.62 -5.63
C TYR A 75 24.95 -8.89 -5.90
N LYS A 76 24.03 -9.53 -6.64
CA LYS A 76 22.67 -9.03 -6.92
C LYS A 76 21.66 -10.13 -6.62
N LEU A 77 20.39 -9.73 -6.42
CA LEU A 77 19.30 -10.69 -6.32
C LEU A 77 19.18 -11.50 -7.63
N GLY A 78 19.04 -12.82 -7.49
CA GLY A 78 18.98 -13.75 -8.61
C GLY A 78 17.54 -14.19 -8.95
N PRO A 79 17.38 -14.95 -10.07
CA PRO A 79 16.05 -15.37 -10.55
C PRO A 79 15.24 -16.18 -9.54
N SER A 80 15.89 -16.93 -8.64
CA SER A 80 15.17 -17.71 -7.61
C SER A 80 14.46 -16.84 -6.59
N ILE A 81 14.96 -15.63 -6.30
CA ILE A 81 14.25 -14.63 -5.47
C ILE A 81 12.99 -14.16 -6.18
N TYR A 82 13.05 -13.87 -7.48
CA TYR A 82 11.87 -13.44 -8.23
C TYR A 82 10.79 -14.54 -8.27
N ARG A 83 11.17 -15.81 -8.44
CA ARG A 83 10.23 -16.94 -8.37
C ARG A 83 9.60 -17.08 -6.97
N LEU A 84 10.41 -16.99 -5.91
CA LEU A 84 9.93 -17.03 -4.53
C LEU A 84 8.96 -15.86 -4.26
N SER A 85 9.34 -14.65 -4.65
CA SER A 85 8.50 -13.46 -4.50
C SER A 85 7.18 -13.59 -5.27
N ALA A 86 7.20 -14.09 -6.50
CA ALA A 86 5.99 -14.34 -7.28
C ALA A 86 5.09 -15.39 -6.61
N GLY A 87 5.64 -16.46 -6.05
CA GLY A 87 4.89 -17.46 -5.28
C GLY A 87 4.29 -16.89 -4.00
N VAL A 88 5.05 -16.09 -3.26
CA VAL A 88 4.57 -15.40 -2.07
C VAL A 88 3.47 -14.39 -2.42
N MET A 89 3.66 -13.58 -3.46
CA MET A 89 2.65 -12.62 -3.92
C MET A 89 1.38 -13.30 -4.44
N SER A 90 1.52 -14.46 -5.10
CA SER A 90 0.38 -15.27 -5.55
C SER A 90 -0.36 -15.93 -4.38
N ALA A 91 0.35 -16.38 -3.35
CA ALA A 91 -0.23 -16.92 -2.12
C ALA A 91 -0.83 -15.82 -1.23
N TRP A 92 -0.30 -14.62 -1.34
CA TRP A 92 -0.75 -13.42 -0.64
C TRP A 92 -1.89 -12.77 -1.41
N ASN A 93 -3.08 -13.21 -1.12
CA ASN A 93 -4.27 -12.59 -1.64
C ASN A 93 -4.45 -11.20 -0.98
N PHE A 94 -3.90 -10.16 -1.62
CA PHE A 94 -3.99 -8.77 -1.16
C PHE A 94 -5.42 -8.36 -0.74
N PRO A 95 -6.49 -8.74 -1.46
CA PRO A 95 -7.85 -8.52 -0.99
C PRO A 95 -8.14 -9.13 0.38
N ASN A 96 -7.64 -10.32 0.70
CA ASN A 96 -7.85 -10.93 2.02
C ASN A 96 -7.18 -10.17 3.15
N ILE A 97 -6.03 -9.55 2.90
CA ILE A 97 -5.33 -8.69 3.88
C ILE A 97 -6.13 -7.42 4.14
N ILE A 98 -6.73 -6.86 3.11
CA ILE A 98 -7.48 -5.60 3.18
C ILE A 98 -8.92 -5.82 3.67
N ARG A 99 -9.48 -7.02 3.50
CA ARG A 99 -10.86 -7.33 3.83
C ARG A 99 -11.29 -6.94 5.25
N PRO A 100 -10.53 -7.19 6.34
CA PRO A 100 -10.91 -6.74 7.68
C PRO A 100 -11.12 -5.21 7.77
N PHE A 101 -10.33 -4.42 7.04
CA PHE A 101 -10.46 -2.96 6.98
C PHE A 101 -11.67 -2.53 6.13
N MET A 102 -12.00 -3.29 5.10
CA MET A 102 -13.24 -3.08 4.35
C MET A 102 -14.46 -3.35 5.21
N GLU A 103 -14.44 -4.42 6.01
CA GLU A 103 -15.49 -4.78 6.96
C GLU A 103 -15.63 -3.73 8.07
N GLU A 104 -14.50 -3.19 8.60
CA GLU A 104 -14.52 -2.06 9.54
C GLU A 104 -15.17 -0.81 8.93
N LEU A 105 -14.81 -0.46 7.68
CA LEU A 105 -15.45 0.66 6.98
C LEU A 105 -16.95 0.43 6.76
N SER A 106 -17.33 -0.76 6.31
CA SER A 106 -18.72 -1.14 6.08
C SER A 106 -19.54 -1.03 7.37
N ALA A 107 -19.04 -1.56 8.48
CA ALA A 107 -19.71 -1.51 9.77
C ALA A 107 -19.87 -0.09 10.33
N ARG A 108 -18.90 0.82 10.06
CA ARG A 108 -18.91 2.18 10.58
C ARG A 108 -19.68 3.16 9.72
N THR A 109 -19.78 2.92 8.41
CA THR A 109 -20.37 3.87 7.46
C THR A 109 -21.67 3.37 6.84
N GLU A 110 -21.92 2.07 6.92
CA GLU A 110 -23.05 1.37 6.27
C GLU A 110 -23.16 1.64 4.75
N GLU A 111 -22.07 2.14 4.13
CA GLU A 111 -22.00 2.40 2.69
C GLU A 111 -21.29 1.28 1.94
N THR A 112 -21.45 1.25 0.62
CA THR A 112 -20.72 0.30 -0.23
C THR A 112 -19.23 0.60 -0.16
N VAL A 113 -18.43 -0.41 0.22
CA VAL A 113 -16.97 -0.33 0.33
C VAL A 113 -16.32 -1.00 -0.87
N LEU A 114 -15.34 -0.34 -1.48
CA LEU A 114 -14.68 -0.80 -2.70
C LEU A 114 -13.17 -0.72 -2.55
N LEU A 115 -12.48 -1.78 -2.96
CA LEU A 115 -11.02 -1.81 -3.10
C LEU A 115 -10.66 -1.60 -4.55
N GLY A 116 -9.97 -0.50 -4.85
CA GLY A 116 -9.55 -0.12 -6.19
C GLY A 116 -8.04 -0.20 -6.37
N VAL A 117 -7.61 -0.77 -7.49
CA VAL A 117 -6.20 -0.81 -7.90
C VAL A 117 -6.01 -0.12 -9.24
N MET A 118 -4.83 0.47 -9.45
CA MET A 118 -4.50 1.11 -10.71
C MET A 118 -3.93 0.07 -11.68
N ASN A 119 -4.47 0.03 -12.89
CA ASN A 119 -3.86 -0.61 -14.02
C ASN A 119 -3.13 0.47 -14.84
N ASN A 120 -1.80 0.48 -14.76
CA ASN A 120 -0.98 1.50 -15.43
C ASN A 120 -1.03 1.41 -16.95
N GLU A 121 -1.13 0.19 -17.51
CA GLU A 121 -1.19 -0.02 -18.96
C GLU A 121 -2.53 0.44 -19.54
N ALA A 122 -3.62 0.17 -18.82
CA ALA A 122 -4.97 0.59 -19.25
C ALA A 122 -5.32 2.02 -18.80
N GLU A 123 -4.45 2.69 -18.04
CA GLU A 123 -4.71 4.03 -17.46
C GLU A 123 -6.05 4.10 -16.72
N ALA A 124 -6.41 3.03 -16.04
CA ALA A 124 -7.72 2.82 -15.44
C ALA A 124 -7.64 2.35 -13.99
N LEU A 125 -8.65 2.70 -13.21
CA LEU A 125 -8.96 2.10 -11.92
C LEU A 125 -9.79 0.84 -12.16
N THR A 126 -9.44 -0.27 -11.48
CA THR A 126 -10.23 -1.51 -11.45
C THR A 126 -10.63 -1.80 -10.00
N TYR A 127 -11.92 -2.06 -9.77
CA TYR A 127 -12.41 -2.51 -8.46
C TYR A 127 -12.26 -4.03 -8.35
N VAL A 128 -11.41 -4.48 -7.42
CA VAL A 128 -11.03 -5.89 -7.27
C VAL A 128 -11.74 -6.61 -6.12
N GLU A 129 -12.32 -5.84 -5.18
CA GLU A 129 -13.12 -6.37 -4.07
C GLU A 129 -14.20 -5.36 -3.70
N ILE A 130 -15.38 -5.83 -3.28
CA ILE A 130 -16.52 -4.99 -2.94
C ILE A 130 -17.28 -5.61 -1.76
N ILE A 131 -17.69 -4.76 -0.81
CA ILE A 131 -18.69 -5.07 0.22
C ILE A 131 -19.89 -4.17 -0.02
N ASP A 132 -21.03 -4.77 -0.34
CA ASP A 132 -22.27 -4.02 -0.58
C ASP A 132 -22.79 -3.38 0.72
N SER A 133 -23.33 -2.18 0.59
CA SER A 133 -24.07 -1.50 1.66
C SER A 133 -25.32 -2.31 2.08
N PRO A 134 -25.67 -2.35 3.38
CA PRO A 134 -26.92 -2.98 3.83
C PRO A 134 -28.17 -2.18 3.44
N HIS A 135 -28.02 -0.92 3.04
CA HIS A 135 -29.16 -0.07 2.69
C HIS A 135 -29.86 -0.53 1.39
N PRO A 136 -31.19 -0.46 1.32
CA PRO A 136 -31.95 -0.75 0.09
C PRO A 136 -31.53 0.13 -1.08
N VAL A 137 -31.31 1.42 -0.84
CA VAL A 137 -30.77 2.37 -1.84
C VAL A 137 -29.28 2.50 -1.64
N ARG A 138 -28.52 1.85 -2.51
CA ARG A 138 -27.05 1.77 -2.43
C ARG A 138 -26.38 1.87 -3.79
N TYR A 139 -25.10 2.19 -3.80
CA TYR A 139 -24.28 2.03 -4.99
C TYR A 139 -23.88 0.58 -5.14
N GLN A 140 -24.15 0.00 -6.29
CA GLN A 140 -23.84 -1.40 -6.58
C GLN A 140 -23.21 -1.54 -7.97
N ILE A 141 -22.06 -2.20 -8.03
CA ILE A 141 -21.34 -2.53 -9.27
C ILE A 141 -20.70 -3.92 -9.13
N PRO A 142 -20.47 -4.65 -10.21
CA PRO A 142 -19.73 -5.91 -10.15
C PRO A 142 -18.23 -5.69 -9.91
N VAL A 143 -17.59 -6.66 -9.23
CA VAL A 143 -16.13 -6.78 -9.17
C VAL A 143 -15.57 -6.85 -10.59
N GLY A 144 -14.40 -6.25 -10.82
CA GLY A 144 -13.79 -6.09 -12.15
C GLY A 144 -14.25 -4.84 -12.92
N THR A 145 -15.21 -4.07 -12.36
CA THR A 145 -15.61 -2.79 -12.97
C THR A 145 -14.42 -1.83 -13.06
N THR A 146 -14.21 -1.24 -14.24
CA THR A 146 -13.16 -0.26 -14.48
C THR A 146 -13.72 1.17 -14.58
N ARG A 147 -12.90 2.15 -14.22
CA ARG A 147 -13.21 3.58 -14.32
C ARG A 147 -12.00 4.37 -14.79
N PRO A 148 -12.18 5.43 -15.61
CA PRO A 148 -11.10 6.35 -15.90
C PRO A 148 -10.57 6.97 -14.60
N LEU A 149 -9.24 7.07 -14.45
CA LEU A 149 -8.62 7.58 -13.23
C LEU A 149 -9.08 9.00 -12.87
N TYR A 150 -9.19 9.89 -13.85
CA TYR A 150 -9.59 11.27 -13.60
C TYR A 150 -11.03 11.43 -13.11
N ALA A 151 -11.90 10.43 -13.32
CA ALA A 151 -13.35 10.61 -13.24
C ALA A 151 -13.92 10.37 -11.84
N SER A 152 -13.26 9.58 -10.99
CA SER A 152 -13.77 9.17 -9.67
C SER A 152 -12.84 9.62 -8.53
N ALA A 153 -13.39 9.74 -7.32
CA ALA A 153 -12.59 10.02 -6.11
C ALA A 153 -11.44 9.02 -5.94
N ALA A 154 -11.70 7.72 -6.08
CA ALA A 154 -10.69 6.67 -6.01
C ALA A 154 -9.60 6.80 -7.08
N GLY A 155 -9.98 7.09 -8.32
CA GLY A 155 -9.01 7.29 -9.40
C GLY A 155 -8.15 8.53 -9.19
N ARG A 156 -8.73 9.65 -8.76
CA ARG A 156 -7.98 10.88 -8.43
C ARG A 156 -7.03 10.67 -7.26
N LEU A 157 -7.43 9.87 -6.27
CA LEU A 157 -6.53 9.46 -5.20
C LEU A 157 -5.30 8.75 -5.74
N LEU A 158 -5.48 7.72 -6.57
CA LEU A 158 -4.38 6.97 -7.16
C LEU A 158 -3.48 7.85 -8.03
N LEU A 159 -4.05 8.78 -8.82
CA LEU A 159 -3.30 9.79 -9.57
C LEU A 159 -2.48 10.70 -8.66
N ALA A 160 -3.05 11.15 -7.54
CA ALA A 160 -2.37 12.04 -6.61
C ALA A 160 -1.10 11.42 -6.01
N PHE A 161 -1.08 10.10 -5.82
CA PHE A 161 0.04 9.36 -5.25
C PHE A 161 0.87 8.58 -6.28
N SER A 162 0.60 8.74 -7.57
CA SER A 162 1.40 8.13 -8.64
C SER A 162 2.76 8.82 -8.83
N ASP A 163 3.67 8.16 -9.55
CA ASP A 163 4.94 8.76 -9.96
C ASP A 163 4.72 10.04 -10.78
N LYS A 164 5.52 11.08 -10.51
CA LYS A 164 5.35 12.38 -11.13
C LYS A 164 5.50 12.35 -12.66
N LYS A 165 6.49 11.60 -13.19
CA LYS A 165 6.73 11.51 -14.63
C LYS A 165 5.57 10.79 -15.31
N TRP A 166 5.09 9.71 -14.70
CA TRP A 166 3.93 8.97 -15.18
C TRP A 166 2.67 9.85 -15.16
N LEU A 167 2.42 10.57 -14.07
CA LEU A 167 1.28 11.51 -13.96
C LEU A 167 1.32 12.60 -15.04
N ASP A 168 2.49 13.20 -15.27
CA ASP A 168 2.65 14.24 -16.30
C ASP A 168 2.37 13.67 -17.70
N SER A 169 2.83 12.45 -18.00
CA SER A 169 2.51 11.73 -19.25
C SER A 169 1.01 11.48 -19.37
N TYR A 170 0.38 10.89 -18.34
CA TYR A 170 -1.06 10.64 -18.29
C TYR A 170 -1.87 11.93 -18.53
N LEU A 171 -1.58 13.01 -17.81
CA LEU A 171 -2.28 14.27 -17.95
C LEU A 171 -2.11 14.92 -19.33
N SER A 172 -1.00 14.65 -20.04
CA SER A 172 -0.79 15.15 -21.39
C SER A 172 -1.61 14.41 -22.45
N SER A 173 -1.81 13.10 -22.29
CA SER A 173 -2.47 12.20 -23.25
C SER A 173 -3.97 12.04 -23.01
N VAL A 174 -4.43 12.11 -21.76
CA VAL A 174 -5.82 11.81 -21.40
C VAL A 174 -6.84 12.74 -22.06
N VAL A 175 -7.88 12.14 -22.62
CA VAL A 175 -9.05 12.85 -23.14
C VAL A 175 -10.15 12.85 -22.10
N PHE A 176 -10.47 14.03 -21.57
CA PHE A 176 -11.53 14.19 -20.59
C PHE A 176 -12.91 14.09 -21.25
N LYS A 177 -13.69 13.11 -20.79
CA LYS A 177 -15.11 13.01 -21.15
C LYS A 177 -15.93 13.37 -19.93
N ALA A 178 -16.65 14.49 -19.99
CA ALA A 178 -17.55 14.89 -18.90
C ALA A 178 -18.63 13.82 -18.69
N LYS A 179 -18.77 13.36 -17.45
CA LYS A 179 -19.83 12.43 -17.03
C LYS A 179 -20.98 13.14 -16.33
N THR A 180 -20.73 14.37 -15.87
CA THR A 180 -21.70 15.28 -15.25
C THR A 180 -21.57 16.67 -15.84
N ALA A 181 -22.40 17.62 -15.41
CA ALA A 181 -22.32 19.02 -15.81
C ALA A 181 -21.06 19.74 -15.28
N ILE A 182 -20.25 19.08 -14.45
CA ILE A 182 -19.02 19.66 -13.91
C ILE A 182 -17.89 19.42 -14.91
N PRO A 183 -17.38 20.48 -15.58
CA PRO A 183 -16.29 20.34 -16.53
C PRO A 183 -14.99 19.97 -15.81
N ILE A 184 -14.24 19.02 -16.35
CA ILE A 184 -12.91 18.65 -15.87
C ILE A 184 -11.87 19.25 -16.80
N SER A 185 -11.00 20.12 -16.27
CA SER A 185 -9.83 20.62 -17.00
C SER A 185 -8.53 20.06 -16.41
N ARG A 186 -7.46 20.00 -17.23
CA ARG A 186 -6.14 19.55 -16.74
C ARG A 186 -5.63 20.38 -15.57
N GLY A 187 -5.81 21.71 -15.63
CA GLY A 187 -5.38 22.61 -14.57
C GLY A 187 -6.15 22.40 -13.27
N ALA A 188 -7.47 22.30 -13.34
CA ALA A 188 -8.33 22.04 -12.19
C ALA A 188 -8.01 20.67 -11.56
N LEU A 189 -7.85 19.63 -12.39
CA LEU A 189 -7.47 18.30 -11.90
C LEU A 189 -6.11 18.33 -11.19
N ARG A 190 -5.10 19.00 -11.77
CA ARG A 190 -3.77 19.09 -11.14
C ARG A 190 -3.84 19.77 -9.76
N GLN A 191 -4.60 20.84 -9.62
CA GLN A 191 -4.81 21.51 -8.33
C GLN A 191 -5.54 20.62 -7.33
N GLU A 192 -6.55 19.88 -7.80
CA GLU A 192 -7.26 18.92 -6.95
C GLU A 192 -6.36 17.79 -6.47
N LEU A 193 -5.53 17.21 -7.35
CA LEU A 193 -4.59 16.16 -7.00
C LEU A 193 -3.57 16.62 -5.93
N GLU A 194 -3.15 17.89 -5.98
CA GLU A 194 -2.27 18.46 -4.97
C GLU A 194 -2.96 18.55 -3.61
N LYS A 195 -4.22 19.00 -3.57
CA LYS A 195 -5.03 18.99 -2.33
C LYS A 195 -5.22 17.59 -1.78
N VAL A 196 -5.54 16.61 -2.64
CA VAL A 196 -5.67 15.20 -2.24
C VAL A 196 -4.38 14.68 -1.63
N ARG A 197 -3.22 15.04 -2.18
CA ARG A 197 -1.90 14.66 -1.64
C ARG A 197 -1.65 15.25 -0.26
N GLN A 198 -2.04 16.49 -0.03
CA GLN A 198 -1.90 17.19 1.26
C GLN A 198 -2.89 16.65 2.30
N GLU A 199 -4.15 16.44 1.92
CA GLU A 199 -5.21 16.00 2.82
C GLU A 199 -5.13 14.48 3.11
N GLY A 200 -4.54 13.69 2.22
CA GLY A 200 -4.48 12.23 2.31
C GLY A 200 -5.84 11.55 2.07
N VAL A 201 -6.80 12.26 1.50
CA VAL A 201 -8.13 11.75 1.18
C VAL A 201 -8.68 12.46 -0.05
N SER A 202 -9.37 11.71 -0.91
CA SER A 202 -10.10 12.25 -2.06
C SER A 202 -11.59 12.03 -1.88
N TRP A 203 -12.39 12.99 -2.30
CA TRP A 203 -13.84 12.87 -2.23
C TRP A 203 -14.52 13.53 -3.43
N SER A 204 -15.75 13.16 -3.67
CA SER A 204 -16.54 13.70 -4.79
C SER A 204 -18.03 13.61 -4.44
N ILE A 205 -18.72 14.73 -4.59
CA ILE A 205 -20.18 14.81 -4.51
C ILE A 205 -20.69 15.03 -5.92
N ASP A 206 -21.51 14.12 -6.45
CA ASP A 206 -22.08 14.18 -7.80
C ASP A 206 -21.04 14.27 -8.95
N GLY A 207 -19.76 14.00 -8.67
CA GLY A 207 -18.69 14.27 -9.64
C GLY A 207 -18.58 13.25 -10.77
N TYR A 208 -18.86 11.98 -10.49
CA TYR A 208 -18.88 10.92 -11.51
C TYR A 208 -20.26 10.72 -12.12
N MET A 209 -21.28 10.73 -11.29
CA MET A 209 -22.69 10.55 -11.65
C MET A 209 -23.54 11.38 -10.68
N LYS A 210 -24.60 12.01 -11.18
CA LYS A 210 -25.55 12.75 -10.35
C LYS A 210 -26.21 11.80 -9.36
N GLY A 211 -26.27 12.17 -8.10
CA GLY A 211 -26.82 11.36 -7.01
C GLY A 211 -25.84 10.37 -6.40
N LEU A 212 -24.60 10.27 -6.92
CA LEU A 212 -23.55 9.40 -6.41
C LEU A 212 -22.39 10.22 -5.83
N SER A 213 -21.98 9.84 -4.61
CA SER A 213 -20.81 10.41 -3.93
C SER A 213 -19.87 9.31 -3.46
N ALA A 214 -18.61 9.68 -3.27
CA ALA A 214 -17.58 8.76 -2.80
C ALA A 214 -16.52 9.50 -1.99
N VAL A 215 -15.91 8.77 -1.05
CA VAL A 215 -14.69 9.16 -0.32
C VAL A 215 -13.68 8.03 -0.46
N ALA A 216 -12.41 8.36 -0.73
CA ALA A 216 -11.34 7.42 -0.98
C ALA A 216 -10.08 7.78 -0.17
N GLY A 217 -9.46 6.79 0.43
CA GLY A 217 -8.18 6.90 1.14
C GLY A 217 -7.12 5.95 0.55
N PRO A 218 -5.82 6.30 0.65
CA PRO A 218 -4.74 5.50 0.09
C PRO A 218 -4.37 4.33 0.99
N VAL A 219 -3.94 3.23 0.38
CA VAL A 219 -3.25 2.13 1.05
C VAL A 219 -1.81 2.12 0.54
N PHE A 220 -0.86 2.32 1.46
CA PHE A 220 0.57 2.37 1.15
C PHE A 220 1.28 1.06 1.49
N ASP A 221 2.27 0.71 0.66
CA ASP A 221 3.20 -0.37 0.94
C ASP A 221 4.39 0.12 1.82
N ALA A 222 5.29 -0.82 2.19
CA ALA A 222 6.49 -0.53 2.97
C ALA A 222 7.45 0.48 2.33
N SER A 223 7.37 0.67 1.02
CA SER A 223 8.19 1.66 0.29
C SER A 223 7.53 3.05 0.23
N GLY A 224 6.34 3.21 0.81
CA GLY A 224 5.54 4.43 0.74
C GLY A 224 4.81 4.62 -0.60
N ARG A 225 4.73 3.59 -1.45
CA ARG A 225 3.96 3.67 -2.69
C ARG A 225 2.49 3.38 -2.41
N CYS A 226 1.60 4.15 -3.01
CA CYS A 226 0.17 3.88 -2.98
C CYS A 226 -0.13 2.68 -3.90
N VAL A 227 -0.50 1.54 -3.30
CA VAL A 227 -0.76 0.28 -4.01
C VAL A 227 -2.25 0.06 -4.28
N ALA A 228 -3.12 0.73 -3.52
CA ALA A 228 -4.57 0.64 -3.70
C ALA A 228 -5.28 1.87 -3.15
N SER A 229 -6.54 2.03 -3.52
CA SER A 229 -7.49 2.93 -2.88
C SER A 229 -8.56 2.12 -2.15
N LEU A 230 -8.86 2.46 -0.91
CA LEU A 230 -9.98 1.93 -0.17
C LEU A 230 -11.03 3.02 -0.05
N ASN A 231 -12.24 2.76 -0.57
CA ASN A 231 -13.24 3.80 -0.75
C ASN A 231 -14.63 3.36 -0.31
N ILE A 232 -15.43 4.33 0.05
CA ILE A 232 -16.88 4.20 0.25
C ILE A 232 -17.62 4.98 -0.83
N ALA A 233 -18.76 4.47 -1.24
CA ALA A 233 -19.62 5.11 -2.25
C ALA A 233 -21.09 4.88 -1.94
N GLY A 234 -21.90 5.91 -2.18
CA GLY A 234 -23.34 5.86 -1.91
C GLY A 234 -24.10 7.09 -2.37
N PRO A 235 -25.40 7.21 -2.05
CA PRO A 235 -26.23 8.35 -2.41
C PRO A 235 -25.70 9.68 -1.86
N SER A 236 -25.68 10.70 -2.72
CA SER A 236 -25.09 12.02 -2.37
C SER A 236 -25.76 12.69 -1.18
N GLU A 237 -27.02 12.40 -0.91
CA GLU A 237 -27.76 12.98 0.21
C GLU A 237 -27.12 12.60 1.56
N ARG A 238 -26.84 11.30 1.75
CA ARG A 238 -26.16 10.82 2.99
C ARG A 238 -24.74 11.37 3.11
N PHE A 239 -24.01 11.44 1.99
CA PHE A 239 -22.63 11.93 2.00
C PHE A 239 -22.54 13.43 2.33
N ARG A 240 -23.53 14.25 1.93
CA ARG A 240 -23.52 15.69 2.26
C ARG A 240 -23.67 15.95 3.75
N SER A 241 -24.52 15.20 4.44
CA SER A 241 -24.77 15.38 5.88
C SER A 241 -23.60 14.90 6.75
N GLU A 242 -22.81 13.92 6.26
CA GLU A 242 -21.80 13.24 7.10
C GLU A 242 -20.38 13.32 6.50
N LEU A 243 -20.13 14.22 5.55
CA LEU A 243 -18.88 14.25 4.77
C LEU A 243 -17.61 14.25 5.63
N ASP A 244 -17.57 15.07 6.69
CA ASP A 244 -16.40 15.17 7.55
C ASP A 244 -16.17 13.89 8.37
N PHE A 245 -17.23 13.27 8.86
CA PHE A 245 -17.18 11.98 9.54
C PHE A 245 -16.68 10.88 8.58
N LEU A 246 -17.22 10.81 7.35
CA LEU A 246 -16.84 9.83 6.35
C LEU A 246 -15.37 9.99 5.93
N LYS A 247 -14.91 11.23 5.73
CA LYS A 247 -13.49 11.53 5.43
C LYS A 247 -12.56 11.09 6.56
N ALA A 248 -12.92 11.41 7.82
CA ALA A 248 -12.13 11.04 8.99
C ALA A 248 -12.07 9.53 9.16
N THR A 249 -13.19 8.81 8.99
CA THR A 249 -13.30 7.37 9.11
C THR A 249 -12.47 6.67 8.03
N VAL A 250 -12.60 7.06 6.76
CA VAL A 250 -11.82 6.50 5.67
C VAL A 250 -10.32 6.71 5.90
N LYS A 251 -9.91 7.92 6.30
CA LYS A 251 -8.50 8.23 6.57
C LYS A 251 -7.92 7.39 7.72
N GLU A 252 -8.66 7.23 8.80
CA GLU A 252 -8.25 6.40 9.94
C GLU A 252 -8.06 4.95 9.51
N VAL A 253 -9.05 4.36 8.83
CA VAL A 253 -9.02 2.94 8.46
C VAL A 253 -7.95 2.67 7.41
N THR A 254 -7.76 3.56 6.42
CA THR A 254 -6.71 3.39 5.41
C THR A 254 -5.30 3.55 5.99
N ASN A 255 -5.12 4.35 7.02
CA ASN A 255 -3.85 4.42 7.76
C ASN A 255 -3.56 3.11 8.50
N LYS A 256 -4.57 2.49 9.14
CA LYS A 256 -4.43 1.15 9.76
C LYS A 256 -4.07 0.10 8.71
N ALA A 257 -4.79 0.09 7.58
CA ALA A 257 -4.51 -0.82 6.47
C ALA A 257 -3.09 -0.67 5.94
N SER A 258 -2.64 0.57 5.72
CA SER A 258 -1.27 0.89 5.31
C SER A 258 -0.23 0.42 6.32
N GLY A 259 -0.50 0.55 7.62
CA GLY A 259 0.36 0.02 8.69
C GLY A 259 0.56 -1.49 8.60
N VAL A 260 -0.50 -2.24 8.31
CA VAL A 260 -0.42 -3.70 8.12
C VAL A 260 0.29 -4.05 6.81
N VAL A 261 -0.11 -3.46 5.69
CA VAL A 261 0.53 -3.69 4.37
C VAL A 261 2.00 -3.26 4.39
N GLY A 262 2.32 -2.13 5.01
CA GLY A 262 3.68 -1.63 5.17
C GLY A 262 4.54 -2.50 6.09
N SER A 263 3.98 -3.03 7.18
CA SER A 263 4.72 -3.91 8.10
C SER A 263 5.11 -5.24 7.48
N ILE A 264 4.34 -5.69 6.52
CA ILE A 264 4.55 -6.95 5.79
C ILE A 264 5.75 -6.86 4.85
N GLY A 265 6.06 -5.67 4.29
CA GLY A 265 7.22 -5.43 3.42
C GLY A 265 8.43 -4.81 4.12
N ALA A 266 8.29 -4.39 5.36
CA ALA A 266 9.39 -3.79 6.12
C ALA A 266 10.28 -4.88 6.74
N ALA A 267 11.57 -4.88 6.39
CA ALA A 267 12.56 -5.62 7.18
C ALA A 267 12.51 -5.13 8.64
N PRO A 268 12.64 -6.01 9.65
CA PRO A 268 12.58 -5.62 11.04
C PRO A 268 13.67 -4.58 11.36
N THR A 269 13.25 -3.35 11.61
CA THR A 269 14.15 -2.29 12.08
C THR A 269 14.61 -2.65 13.49
N ARG A 270 15.91 -2.95 13.66
CA ARG A 270 16.54 -3.04 14.97
C ARG A 270 16.32 -1.72 15.72
N LYS A 271 15.53 -1.73 16.78
CA LYS A 271 15.60 -0.68 17.78
C LYS A 271 17.04 -0.64 18.31
N LYS A 272 17.72 0.49 18.15
CA LYS A 272 18.98 0.75 18.86
C LYS A 272 18.67 0.70 20.36
N ALA A 273 19.30 -0.23 21.05
CA ALA A 273 19.40 -0.21 22.50
C ALA A 273 20.40 0.87 22.92
#